data_f3b2a57e11972a6d9f06fd68015e4abe
#
_entry.id   f3b2a57e11972a6d9f06fd68015e4abe
#
_cell.length_a   1.000
_cell.length_b   1.000
_cell.length_c   1.000
_cell.angle_alpha   90.00
_cell.angle_beta   90.00
_cell.angle_gamma   90.00
#
_symmetry.space_group_name_H-M   'P 1'
#
loop_
_entity.id
_entity.type
_entity.pdbx_description
1 polymer ?
#
loop_
_entity_poly.entity_id
_entity_poly.type
_entity_poly.pdbx_seq_one_letter_code
_entity_poly.pdbx_strand_id
1 'polypeptide(L)'
;MGLTNFPGGLTSMGVPVIGSQGFMTQGNSFFVNPNGGADGNTGKVANKPLDTVSAALGKCTADQNDVVYFMSGGNASAECTDYQTANLDWNKDITHLIGINSGSLMSQRSRIAWASTASATSDTVLFTVSANGCKFENMQWYCGIDDANLSFNVNVTGSRNHFVNCHFGGIGHATNDAAGAYSLLVQGSENVFDSCVIGIDTIARGTAANSEILLSGGATYGGARNIFRNCYIITYAEAATHQFVSKAASGIDRFVLFDNCVFINSILSGGTTMSEAIDVAAGGSPNGFLVFKDCAFFGVTDIEAAAVSGEVYLLGHTAVAADNSLGAVTAAA
;
A
#
# COMPACT_ATOMS: atom_id res chain seq x y z
N MET A 1 -4.62 -40.06 15.10
CA MET A 1 -3.30 -39.48 15.44
C MET A 1 -3.56 -38.26 16.30
N GLY A 2 -3.14 -38.26 17.57
CA GLY A 2 -3.31 -37.07 18.41
C GLY A 2 -2.37 -35.98 17.94
N LEU A 3 -2.91 -34.76 17.68
CA LEU A 3 -2.10 -33.58 17.48
C LEU A 3 -1.39 -33.27 18.81
N THR A 4 -0.07 -33.21 18.77
CA THR A 4 0.72 -32.77 19.91
C THR A 4 0.48 -31.28 20.11
N ASN A 5 -0.15 -30.91 21.21
CA ASN A 5 -0.39 -29.51 21.55
C ASN A 5 0.70 -29.04 22.52
N PHE A 6 1.39 -27.96 22.16
CA PHE A 6 2.36 -27.30 23.02
C PHE A 6 1.79 -25.96 23.49
N PRO A 7 1.03 -25.93 24.60
CA PRO A 7 0.34 -24.70 25.07
C PRO A 7 1.28 -23.52 25.34
N GLY A 8 2.55 -23.79 25.59
CA GLY A 8 3.58 -22.77 25.80
C GLY A 8 4.48 -22.53 24.56
N GLY A 9 4.10 -23.09 23.40
CA GLY A 9 4.96 -23.07 22.22
C GLY A 9 6.11 -24.07 22.31
N LEU A 10 6.86 -24.21 21.20
CA LEU A 10 8.06 -25.01 21.13
C LEU A 10 9.28 -24.08 21.15
N THR A 11 10.15 -24.22 22.12
CA THR A 11 11.39 -23.45 22.22
C THR A 11 12.60 -24.36 22.16
N SER A 12 13.68 -23.90 21.54
CA SER A 12 14.99 -24.52 21.61
C SER A 12 15.96 -23.54 22.27
N MET A 13 16.48 -23.89 23.43
CA MET A 13 17.39 -23.04 24.24
C MET A 13 16.79 -21.65 24.55
N GLY A 14 15.47 -21.57 24.80
CA GLY A 14 14.75 -20.33 25.07
C GLY A 14 14.39 -19.55 23.82
N VAL A 15 14.81 -19.99 22.64
CA VAL A 15 14.38 -19.40 21.36
C VAL A 15 13.18 -20.16 20.83
N PRO A 16 12.07 -19.53 20.56
CA PRO A 16 10.92 -20.18 19.97
C PRO A 16 11.27 -20.80 18.62
N VAL A 17 10.90 -22.09 18.42
CA VAL A 17 11.09 -22.80 17.15
C VAL A 17 9.80 -22.67 16.35
N ILE A 18 9.85 -21.91 15.28
CA ILE A 18 8.74 -21.74 14.37
C ILE A 18 9.08 -22.33 13.02
N GLY A 19 8.08 -22.92 12.39
CA GLY A 19 8.18 -23.35 10.99
C GLY A 19 8.54 -22.17 10.07
N SER A 20 9.06 -22.47 8.92
CA SER A 20 9.91 -21.66 8.04
C SER A 20 9.42 -20.29 7.56
N GLN A 21 8.30 -19.77 7.99
CA GLN A 21 7.80 -18.42 7.63
C GLN A 21 6.83 -17.82 8.67
N GLY A 22 6.86 -18.24 9.92
CA GLY A 22 5.97 -17.70 10.93
C GLY A 22 6.46 -16.39 11.51
N PHE A 23 5.59 -15.39 11.51
CA PHE A 23 5.79 -14.21 12.35
C PHE A 23 5.66 -14.63 13.81
N MET A 24 6.70 -14.36 14.58
CA MET A 24 6.73 -14.69 16.00
C MET A 24 6.08 -13.59 16.81
N THR A 25 5.10 -13.92 17.60
CA THR A 25 4.55 -12.97 18.55
C THR A 25 4.50 -13.55 19.97
N GLN A 26 4.72 -12.68 20.94
CA GLN A 26 4.39 -12.97 22.35
C GLN A 26 2.93 -12.62 22.65
N GLY A 27 2.26 -11.91 21.74
CA GLY A 27 0.86 -11.52 21.84
C GLY A 27 -0.12 -12.63 21.47
N ASN A 28 -1.36 -12.24 21.34
CA ASN A 28 -2.42 -13.14 20.92
C ASN A 28 -2.43 -13.30 19.40
N SER A 29 -2.88 -14.46 18.94
CA SER A 29 -3.20 -14.69 17.53
C SER A 29 -4.71 -14.72 17.34
N PHE A 30 -5.19 -14.01 16.33
CA PHE A 30 -6.58 -14.02 15.90
C PHE A 30 -6.67 -14.44 14.44
N PHE A 31 -7.67 -15.25 14.12
CA PHE A 31 -7.88 -15.76 12.76
C PHE A 31 -9.14 -15.14 12.18
N VAL A 32 -9.06 -14.67 10.94
CA VAL A 32 -10.16 -14.09 10.15
C VAL A 32 -10.35 -14.93 8.91
N ASN A 33 -11.59 -15.26 8.58
CA ASN A 33 -11.95 -15.90 7.33
C ASN A 33 -13.31 -15.35 6.86
N PRO A 34 -13.34 -14.47 5.84
CA PRO A 34 -14.58 -13.83 5.38
C PRO A 34 -15.64 -14.78 4.83
N ASN A 35 -15.25 -16.00 4.41
CA ASN A 35 -16.16 -16.97 3.84
C ASN A 35 -16.70 -18.02 4.84
N GLY A 36 -16.06 -18.15 5.98
CA GLY A 36 -16.42 -19.22 6.93
C GLY A 36 -16.31 -18.83 8.39
N GLY A 37 -16.08 -17.56 8.64
CA GLY A 37 -15.97 -16.99 9.98
C GLY A 37 -17.30 -16.56 10.58
N ALA A 38 -17.25 -16.11 11.81
CA ALA A 38 -18.34 -15.39 12.47
C ALA A 38 -17.76 -14.48 13.57
N ASP A 39 -18.15 -13.22 13.62
CA ASP A 39 -17.61 -12.26 14.58
C ASP A 39 -18.02 -12.55 16.05
N GLY A 40 -18.98 -13.43 16.25
CA GLY A 40 -19.30 -14.00 17.56
C GLY A 40 -18.27 -15.01 18.09
N ASN A 41 -17.37 -15.49 17.25
CA ASN A 41 -16.29 -16.40 17.65
C ASN A 41 -15.21 -15.69 18.48
N THR A 42 -14.37 -16.47 19.15
CA THR A 42 -13.20 -15.91 19.84
C THR A 42 -12.07 -15.50 18.87
N GLY A 43 -12.02 -16.11 17.69
CA GLY A 43 -10.95 -15.96 16.73
C GLY A 43 -9.61 -16.59 17.13
N LYS A 44 -9.51 -17.24 18.28
CA LYS A 44 -8.25 -17.78 18.85
C LYS A 44 -7.74 -19.06 18.16
N VAL A 45 -8.56 -19.69 17.36
CA VAL A 45 -8.24 -20.94 16.67
C VAL A 45 -8.73 -20.88 15.22
N ALA A 46 -7.94 -21.41 14.30
CA ALA A 46 -8.20 -21.32 12.86
C ALA A 46 -9.51 -22.00 12.40
N ASN A 47 -10.04 -22.95 13.16
CA ASN A 47 -11.33 -23.62 12.84
C ASN A 47 -12.56 -22.90 13.44
N LYS A 48 -12.37 -21.79 14.14
CA LYS A 48 -13.42 -20.89 14.62
C LYS A 48 -12.97 -19.43 14.42
N PRO A 49 -12.73 -19.03 13.15
CA PRO A 49 -12.26 -17.70 12.85
C PRO A 49 -13.36 -16.64 13.03
N LEU A 50 -12.95 -15.41 13.10
CA LEU A 50 -13.81 -14.25 12.94
C LEU A 50 -14.15 -14.06 11.46
N ASP A 51 -15.21 -13.34 11.18
CA ASP A 51 -15.61 -13.02 9.81
C ASP A 51 -14.84 -11.79 9.28
N THR A 52 -14.65 -10.77 10.10
CA THR A 52 -14.10 -9.49 9.68
C THR A 52 -12.77 -9.13 10.36
N VAL A 53 -11.93 -8.39 9.63
CA VAL A 53 -10.69 -7.79 10.16
C VAL A 53 -11.01 -6.79 11.27
N SER A 54 -12.10 -6.03 11.13
CA SER A 54 -12.56 -5.08 12.14
C SER A 54 -12.84 -5.75 13.50
N ALA A 55 -13.54 -6.90 13.48
CA ALA A 55 -13.80 -7.65 14.70
C ALA A 55 -12.51 -8.21 15.32
N ALA A 56 -11.57 -8.66 14.48
CA ALA A 56 -10.27 -9.14 14.96
C ALA A 56 -9.44 -8.00 15.58
N LEU A 57 -9.35 -6.86 14.90
CA LEU A 57 -8.69 -5.67 15.44
C LEU A 57 -9.34 -5.24 16.77
N GLY A 58 -10.67 -5.30 16.86
CA GLY A 58 -11.40 -5.04 18.10
C GLY A 58 -10.91 -5.87 19.29
N LYS A 59 -10.51 -7.13 19.03
CA LYS A 59 -10.00 -8.06 20.04
C LYS A 59 -8.50 -7.92 20.34
N CYS A 60 -7.74 -7.29 19.46
CA CYS A 60 -6.33 -7.00 19.70
C CYS A 60 -6.16 -5.98 20.83
N THR A 61 -5.05 -6.06 21.51
CA THR A 61 -4.61 -5.08 22.51
C THR A 61 -3.38 -4.37 21.98
N ALA A 62 -3.38 -3.05 21.97
CA ALA A 62 -2.22 -2.27 21.58
C ALA A 62 -0.98 -2.63 22.40
N ASP A 63 0.21 -2.49 21.81
CA ASP A 63 1.52 -2.71 22.45
C ASP A 63 1.77 -4.16 22.96
N GLN A 64 0.99 -5.13 22.47
CA GLN A 64 1.12 -6.54 22.89
C GLN A 64 1.68 -7.45 21.78
N ASN A 65 2.00 -6.94 20.61
CA ASN A 65 2.36 -7.74 19.43
C ASN A 65 1.26 -8.75 19.03
N ASP A 66 -0.01 -8.39 19.18
CA ASP A 66 -1.12 -9.22 18.73
C ASP A 66 -1.10 -9.33 17.19
N VAL A 67 -1.43 -10.52 16.67
CA VAL A 67 -1.41 -10.79 15.23
C VAL A 67 -2.78 -11.23 14.76
N VAL A 68 -3.25 -10.63 13.69
CA VAL A 68 -4.43 -11.06 12.92
C VAL A 68 -3.95 -11.81 11.69
N TYR A 69 -4.32 -13.07 11.58
CA TYR A 69 -4.08 -13.92 10.41
C TYR A 69 -5.32 -13.94 9.53
N PHE A 70 -5.20 -13.38 8.34
CA PHE A 70 -6.27 -13.36 7.36
C PHE A 70 -6.20 -14.62 6.49
N MET A 71 -7.20 -15.49 6.63
CA MET A 71 -7.36 -16.72 5.85
C MET A 71 -8.37 -16.49 4.73
N SER A 72 -8.10 -17.00 3.54
CA SER A 72 -9.10 -17.07 2.48
C SER A 72 -9.88 -18.36 2.56
N GLY A 73 -11.18 -18.27 2.41
CA GLY A 73 -12.06 -19.46 2.38
C GLY A 73 -12.12 -20.17 1.04
N GLY A 74 -11.60 -19.54 -0.02
CA GLY A 74 -11.66 -20.06 -1.38
C GLY A 74 -10.92 -19.20 -2.39
N ASN A 75 -11.23 -19.40 -3.67
CA ASN A 75 -10.57 -18.74 -4.80
C ASN A 75 -11.40 -17.62 -5.42
N ALA A 76 -12.71 -17.60 -5.21
CA ALA A 76 -13.55 -16.52 -5.69
C ALA A 76 -13.31 -15.23 -4.89
N SER A 77 -13.51 -14.07 -5.53
CA SER A 77 -13.31 -12.78 -4.85
C SER A 77 -14.16 -12.64 -3.59
N ALA A 78 -15.40 -13.11 -3.62
CA ALA A 78 -16.30 -13.10 -2.47
C ALA A 78 -15.81 -13.95 -1.30
N GLU A 79 -15.00 -14.98 -1.56
CA GLU A 79 -14.50 -15.91 -0.55
C GLU A 79 -13.19 -15.48 0.09
N CYS A 80 -12.49 -14.51 -0.52
CA CYS A 80 -11.18 -14.04 -0.09
C CYS A 80 -11.14 -12.54 0.25
N THR A 81 -12.30 -11.90 0.39
CA THR A 81 -12.38 -10.45 0.58
C THR A 81 -13.21 -10.10 1.81
N ASP A 82 -12.65 -9.32 2.71
CA ASP A 82 -13.38 -8.61 3.77
C ASP A 82 -13.92 -7.29 3.19
N TYR A 83 -15.23 -7.22 3.03
CA TYR A 83 -15.90 -6.10 2.40
C TYR A 83 -16.29 -5.02 3.43
N GLN A 84 -15.81 -3.81 3.22
CA GLN A 84 -16.04 -2.67 4.08
C GLN A 84 -17.20 -1.78 3.56
N THR A 85 -18.00 -1.27 4.46
CA THR A 85 -19.00 -0.23 4.19
C THR A 85 -18.62 1.13 4.74
N ALA A 86 -17.53 1.21 5.49
CA ALA A 86 -16.95 2.41 6.06
C ALA A 86 -15.42 2.26 6.12
N ASN A 87 -14.71 3.35 6.36
CA ASN A 87 -13.26 3.31 6.58
C ASN A 87 -12.91 2.31 7.69
N LEU A 88 -11.94 1.46 7.42
CA LEU A 88 -11.32 0.61 8.42
C LEU A 88 -10.01 1.25 8.90
N ASP A 89 -9.99 1.76 10.12
CA ASP A 89 -8.81 2.35 10.73
C ASP A 89 -8.07 1.33 11.60
N TRP A 90 -6.85 0.98 11.17
CA TRP A 90 -5.89 0.18 11.94
C TRP A 90 -5.18 1.10 12.94
N ASN A 91 -5.75 1.20 14.14
CA ASN A 91 -5.44 2.22 15.15
C ASN A 91 -4.82 1.67 16.44
N LYS A 92 -4.33 0.43 16.44
CA LYS A 92 -3.68 -0.18 17.60
C LYS A 92 -2.20 -0.39 17.34
N ASP A 93 -1.36 0.33 18.07
CA ASP A 93 0.09 0.25 17.95
C ASP A 93 0.61 -1.18 18.22
N ILE A 94 1.66 -1.55 17.50
CA ILE A 94 2.34 -2.84 17.64
C ILE A 94 1.34 -4.02 17.54
N THR A 95 0.43 -3.94 16.56
CA THR A 95 -0.42 -5.06 16.14
C THR A 95 -0.21 -5.34 14.66
N HIS A 96 -0.44 -6.56 14.22
CA HIS A 96 0.00 -7.00 12.89
C HIS A 96 -1.11 -7.69 12.11
N LEU A 97 -1.13 -7.51 10.77
CA LEU A 97 -2.08 -8.14 9.86
C LEU A 97 -1.33 -8.94 8.79
N ILE A 98 -1.56 -10.23 8.76
CA ILE A 98 -0.82 -11.15 7.90
C ILE A 98 -1.79 -12.02 7.09
N GLY A 99 -1.73 -11.89 5.77
CA GLY A 99 -2.37 -12.80 4.85
C GLY A 99 -1.60 -14.11 4.77
N ILE A 100 -2.26 -15.22 5.06
CA ILE A 100 -1.62 -16.55 5.05
C ILE A 100 -1.76 -17.30 3.72
N ASN A 101 -2.31 -16.65 2.71
CA ASN A 101 -2.39 -17.21 1.37
C ASN A 101 -1.05 -17.11 0.66
N SER A 102 -0.93 -17.83 -0.46
CA SER A 102 0.23 -17.71 -1.33
C SER A 102 0.34 -16.26 -1.82
N GLY A 103 1.45 -15.61 -1.48
CA GLY A 103 1.73 -14.27 -1.96
C GLY A 103 1.89 -14.28 -3.48
N SER A 104 1.23 -13.35 -4.15
CA SER A 104 1.38 -13.10 -5.58
C SER A 104 1.80 -11.66 -5.80
N LEU A 105 2.34 -11.35 -6.96
CA LEU A 105 2.75 -9.97 -7.27
C LEU A 105 1.56 -9.03 -7.20
N MET A 106 0.42 -9.43 -7.79
CA MET A 106 -0.82 -8.67 -7.82
C MET A 106 -1.98 -9.55 -7.36
N SER A 107 -3.07 -8.91 -6.98
CA SER A 107 -4.32 -9.61 -6.63
C SER A 107 -4.15 -10.66 -5.52
N GLN A 108 -3.52 -10.25 -4.42
CA GLN A 108 -3.41 -11.09 -3.22
C GLN A 108 -4.78 -11.66 -2.81
N ARG A 109 -4.79 -12.86 -2.27
CA ARG A 109 -6.03 -13.53 -1.85
C ARG A 109 -6.43 -13.26 -0.40
N SER A 110 -5.72 -12.41 0.29
CA SER A 110 -6.13 -11.79 1.55
C SER A 110 -6.45 -10.33 1.26
N ARG A 111 -7.73 -10.03 1.03
CA ARG A 111 -8.16 -8.76 0.46
C ARG A 111 -9.11 -8.01 1.38
N ILE A 112 -8.94 -6.68 1.41
CA ILE A 112 -9.90 -5.73 1.95
C ILE A 112 -10.37 -4.86 0.79
N ALA A 113 -11.69 -4.71 0.61
CA ALA A 113 -12.27 -3.93 -0.47
C ALA A 113 -13.57 -3.25 -0.03
N TRP A 114 -14.04 -2.28 -0.81
CA TRP A 114 -15.37 -1.73 -0.61
C TRP A 114 -16.46 -2.77 -0.93
N ALA A 115 -17.50 -2.83 -0.12
CA ALA A 115 -18.70 -3.57 -0.41
C ALA A 115 -19.46 -2.93 -1.59
N SER A 116 -20.13 -3.72 -2.39
CA SER A 116 -20.95 -3.20 -3.52
C SER A 116 -22.07 -2.24 -3.08
N THR A 117 -22.39 -2.23 -1.80
CA THR A 117 -23.39 -1.33 -1.19
C THR A 117 -22.76 -0.12 -0.52
N ALA A 118 -21.42 -0.02 -0.50
CA ALA A 118 -20.76 1.14 0.07
C ALA A 118 -21.05 2.38 -0.79
N SER A 119 -21.31 3.50 -0.12
CA SER A 119 -21.50 4.80 -0.74
C SER A 119 -21.11 5.88 0.24
N ALA A 120 -20.54 6.96 -0.26
CA ALA A 120 -20.13 8.09 0.53
C ALA A 120 -20.62 9.41 -0.06
N THR A 121 -20.83 10.41 0.80
CA THR A 121 -21.22 11.78 0.40
C THR A 121 -20.04 12.74 0.39
N SER A 122 -18.85 12.26 0.77
CA SER A 122 -17.58 12.99 0.76
C SER A 122 -16.44 11.99 0.62
N ASP A 123 -15.30 12.48 0.23
CA ASP A 123 -14.08 11.68 0.05
C ASP A 123 -13.82 10.78 1.26
N THR A 124 -13.79 9.50 1.01
CA THR A 124 -13.63 8.47 2.05
C THR A 124 -12.55 7.47 1.65
N VAL A 125 -11.70 7.15 2.60
CA VAL A 125 -10.59 6.21 2.47
C VAL A 125 -11.05 4.80 2.81
N LEU A 126 -10.62 3.81 2.05
CA LEU A 126 -10.92 2.41 2.35
C LEU A 126 -10.24 1.96 3.65
N PHE A 127 -8.94 2.19 3.75
CA PHE A 127 -8.13 1.68 4.85
C PHE A 127 -7.15 2.74 5.36
N THR A 128 -7.20 3.02 6.64
CA THR A 128 -6.26 3.92 7.31
C THR A 128 -5.35 3.11 8.22
N VAL A 129 -4.06 3.42 8.24
CA VAL A 129 -3.10 2.94 9.23
C VAL A 129 -2.67 4.13 10.07
N SER A 130 -3.37 4.36 11.18
CA SER A 130 -3.03 5.41 12.14
C SER A 130 -2.10 4.91 13.25
N ALA A 131 -1.97 3.59 13.38
CA ALA A 131 -1.09 2.93 14.35
C ALA A 131 0.38 2.96 13.96
N ASN A 132 1.26 2.76 14.94
CA ASN A 132 2.70 2.74 14.81
C ASN A 132 3.28 1.33 15.06
N GLY A 133 4.40 1.02 14.41
CA GLY A 133 5.16 -0.20 14.66
C GLY A 133 4.45 -1.48 14.23
N CYS A 134 3.55 -1.40 13.28
CA CYS A 134 2.77 -2.53 12.78
C CYS A 134 3.44 -3.20 11.59
N LYS A 135 3.16 -4.49 11.39
CA LYS A 135 3.52 -5.24 10.20
C LYS A 135 2.28 -5.64 9.42
N PHE A 136 2.33 -5.44 8.11
CA PHE A 136 1.34 -5.87 7.14
C PHE A 136 2.04 -6.77 6.11
N GLU A 137 1.52 -7.97 5.88
CA GLU A 137 2.17 -8.91 4.98
C GLU A 137 1.14 -9.67 4.13
N ASN A 138 1.42 -9.82 2.82
CA ASN A 138 0.59 -10.57 1.87
C ASN A 138 -0.87 -10.08 1.79
N MET A 139 -1.13 -8.80 1.99
CA MET A 139 -2.46 -8.21 1.94
C MET A 139 -2.70 -7.46 0.63
N GLN A 140 -3.97 -7.36 0.23
CA GLN A 140 -4.41 -6.47 -0.83
C GLN A 140 -5.48 -5.51 -0.31
N TRP A 141 -5.38 -4.24 -0.71
CA TRP A 141 -6.45 -3.24 -0.58
C TRP A 141 -6.90 -2.84 -1.97
N TYR A 142 -8.22 -2.87 -2.22
CA TYR A 142 -8.77 -2.67 -3.55
C TYR A 142 -10.01 -1.79 -3.52
N CYS A 143 -9.93 -0.66 -4.24
CA CYS A 143 -10.98 0.34 -4.32
C CYS A 143 -11.66 0.26 -5.70
N GLY A 144 -12.52 -0.74 -5.90
CA GLY A 144 -13.15 -1.01 -7.19
C GLY A 144 -14.68 -0.93 -7.15
N ILE A 145 -15.22 0.26 -6.86
CA ILE A 145 -16.67 0.50 -6.76
C ILE A 145 -17.08 1.74 -7.54
N ASP A 146 -18.31 1.79 -8.01
CA ASP A 146 -18.89 2.90 -8.76
C ASP A 146 -19.37 4.04 -7.85
N ASP A 147 -18.42 4.73 -7.19
CA ASP A 147 -18.69 5.92 -6.36
C ASP A 147 -17.46 6.83 -6.34
N ALA A 148 -17.58 8.07 -6.83
CA ALA A 148 -16.48 9.01 -6.94
C ALA A 148 -15.91 9.48 -5.58
N ASN A 149 -16.69 9.38 -4.51
CA ASN A 149 -16.21 9.74 -3.16
C ASN A 149 -15.43 8.61 -2.47
N LEU A 150 -15.39 7.41 -3.06
CA LEU A 150 -14.63 6.27 -2.58
C LEU A 150 -13.32 6.11 -3.37
N SER A 151 -12.60 7.20 -3.60
CA SER A 151 -11.45 7.32 -4.49
C SER A 151 -10.09 7.19 -3.80
N PHE A 152 -10.07 6.99 -2.49
CA PHE A 152 -8.84 6.88 -1.72
C PHE A 152 -8.70 5.47 -1.16
N ASN A 153 -7.59 4.81 -1.53
CA ASN A 153 -7.44 3.40 -1.17
C ASN A 153 -6.81 3.22 0.22
N VAL A 154 -5.54 3.60 0.40
CA VAL A 154 -4.85 3.42 1.68
C VAL A 154 -4.18 4.71 2.13
N ASN A 155 -4.41 5.10 3.40
CA ASN A 155 -3.71 6.17 4.09
C ASN A 155 -2.81 5.60 5.18
N VAL A 156 -1.52 5.93 5.16
CA VAL A 156 -0.57 5.61 6.22
C VAL A 156 -0.20 6.89 6.95
N THR A 157 -0.91 7.17 8.03
CA THR A 157 -0.67 8.33 8.89
C THR A 157 0.21 7.99 10.09
N GLY A 158 0.26 6.72 10.48
CA GLY A 158 1.15 6.17 11.51
C GLY A 158 2.59 6.00 11.01
N SER A 159 3.49 5.74 11.92
CA SER A 159 4.93 5.68 11.68
C SER A 159 5.53 4.32 12.02
N ARG A 160 6.71 4.01 11.45
CA ARG A 160 7.48 2.79 11.72
C ARG A 160 6.72 1.50 11.38
N ASN A 161 5.85 1.56 10.39
CA ASN A 161 5.13 0.40 9.89
C ASN A 161 5.92 -0.29 8.79
N HIS A 162 5.76 -1.60 8.66
CA HIS A 162 6.43 -2.42 7.66
C HIS A 162 5.41 -3.19 6.81
N PHE A 163 5.34 -2.86 5.53
CA PHE A 163 4.51 -3.51 4.53
C PHE A 163 5.39 -4.44 3.69
N VAL A 164 5.07 -5.74 3.65
CA VAL A 164 5.85 -6.75 2.94
C VAL A 164 4.96 -7.50 1.97
N ASN A 165 5.37 -7.55 0.69
CA ASN A 165 4.63 -8.26 -0.35
C ASN A 165 3.12 -7.92 -0.34
N CYS A 166 2.79 -6.64 -0.18
CA CYS A 166 1.43 -6.14 -0.20
C CYS A 166 1.08 -5.55 -1.57
N HIS A 167 -0.20 -5.60 -1.92
CA HIS A 167 -0.73 -4.96 -3.12
C HIS A 167 -1.68 -3.82 -2.72
N PHE A 168 -1.27 -2.60 -2.94
CA PHE A 168 -2.12 -1.42 -2.87
C PHE A 168 -2.83 -1.28 -4.22
N GLY A 169 -3.86 -2.11 -4.41
CA GLY A 169 -4.53 -2.33 -5.70
C GLY A 169 -5.24 -1.09 -6.26
N GLY A 170 -5.24 -0.01 -5.48
CA GLY A 170 -5.60 1.31 -5.95
C GLY A 170 -7.01 1.42 -6.48
N ILE A 171 -7.12 2.23 -7.53
CA ILE A 171 -8.38 2.65 -8.14
C ILE A 171 -8.81 1.63 -9.18
N GLY A 172 -9.77 0.78 -8.84
CA GLY A 172 -10.22 -0.35 -9.63
C GLY A 172 -11.54 -0.14 -10.38
N HIS A 173 -12.07 1.09 -10.42
CA HIS A 173 -13.25 1.47 -11.20
C HIS A 173 -13.05 2.87 -11.78
N ALA A 174 -13.54 3.11 -12.99
CA ALA A 174 -13.36 4.40 -13.68
C ALA A 174 -13.97 5.58 -12.89
N THR A 175 -15.09 5.38 -12.20
CA THR A 175 -15.72 6.42 -11.37
C THR A 175 -14.87 6.79 -10.14
N ASN A 176 -14.06 5.87 -9.62
CA ASN A 176 -13.16 6.18 -8.51
C ASN A 176 -11.95 7.03 -8.94
N ASP A 177 -11.70 7.18 -10.23
CA ASP A 177 -10.64 8.05 -10.74
C ASP A 177 -11.07 9.52 -10.70
N ALA A 178 -11.41 10.01 -9.51
CA ALA A 178 -11.72 11.41 -9.25
C ALA A 178 -10.45 12.23 -9.03
N ALA A 179 -10.55 13.55 -9.10
CA ALA A 179 -9.40 14.43 -8.87
C ALA A 179 -8.81 14.22 -7.47
N GLY A 180 -7.49 14.02 -7.41
CA GLY A 180 -6.77 13.72 -6.18
C GLY A 180 -6.80 12.25 -5.74
N ALA A 181 -7.41 11.34 -6.53
CA ALA A 181 -7.43 9.91 -6.25
C ALA A 181 -6.01 9.32 -6.20
N TYR A 182 -5.76 8.43 -5.23
CA TYR A 182 -4.48 7.76 -5.07
C TYR A 182 -4.64 6.30 -4.61
N SER A 183 -3.64 5.50 -4.93
CA SER A 183 -3.53 4.13 -4.42
C SER A 183 -2.96 4.08 -3.01
N LEU A 184 -2.01 4.96 -2.70
CA LEU A 184 -1.34 5.04 -1.41
C LEU A 184 -1.00 6.49 -1.04
N LEU A 185 -1.49 6.96 0.10
CA LEU A 185 -1.03 8.19 0.75
C LEU A 185 -0.10 7.84 1.92
N VAL A 186 1.07 8.49 1.99
CA VAL A 186 2.01 8.34 3.11
C VAL A 186 2.23 9.69 3.77
N GLN A 187 1.79 9.80 5.02
CA GLN A 187 1.96 10.99 5.88
C GLN A 187 2.84 10.70 7.10
N GLY A 188 2.83 9.45 7.58
CA GLY A 188 3.68 9.01 8.69
C GLY A 188 5.15 8.89 8.29
N SER A 189 6.01 8.70 9.26
CA SER A 189 7.47 8.65 9.08
C SER A 189 8.04 7.26 9.34
N GLU A 190 9.19 6.98 8.73
CA GLU A 190 9.95 5.75 8.99
C GLU A 190 9.19 4.47 8.61
N ASN A 191 8.27 4.54 7.66
CA ASN A 191 7.58 3.36 7.13
C ASN A 191 8.44 2.70 6.05
N VAL A 192 8.35 1.37 5.96
CA VAL A 192 9.04 0.57 4.95
C VAL A 192 8.02 -0.19 4.12
N PHE A 193 8.13 -0.06 2.80
CA PHE A 193 7.37 -0.80 1.81
C PHE A 193 8.34 -1.70 1.05
N ASP A 194 8.27 -3.01 1.27
CA ASP A 194 9.20 -3.98 0.72
C ASP A 194 8.49 -4.96 -0.20
N SER A 195 8.98 -5.03 -1.45
CA SER A 195 8.43 -5.95 -2.45
C SER A 195 6.92 -5.77 -2.68
N CYS A 196 6.42 -4.54 -2.57
CA CYS A 196 5.02 -4.20 -2.73
C CYS A 196 4.69 -3.84 -4.18
N VAL A 197 3.41 -4.01 -4.55
CA VAL A 197 2.86 -3.46 -5.79
C VAL A 197 1.92 -2.32 -5.44
N ILE A 198 2.02 -1.20 -6.15
CA ILE A 198 1.20 0.00 -5.91
C ILE A 198 0.56 0.40 -7.23
N GLY A 199 -0.77 0.49 -7.22
CA GLY A 199 -1.58 0.74 -8.41
C GLY A 199 -1.99 -0.53 -9.15
N ILE A 200 -2.71 -0.34 -10.24
CA ILE A 200 -3.13 -1.38 -11.22
C ILE A 200 -3.06 -0.81 -12.64
N ASP A 201 -2.94 -1.70 -13.61
CA ASP A 201 -2.86 -1.36 -15.05
C ASP A 201 -4.09 -1.81 -15.86
N THR A 202 -5.22 -2.08 -15.17
CA THR A 202 -6.45 -2.56 -15.81
C THR A 202 -7.56 -1.52 -15.86
N ILE A 203 -7.44 -0.43 -15.12
CA ILE A 203 -8.38 0.68 -15.11
C ILE A 203 -7.64 1.95 -15.51
N ALA A 204 -8.19 2.63 -16.52
CA ALA A 204 -7.61 3.86 -17.04
C ALA A 204 -7.67 5.00 -16.02
N ARG A 205 -6.54 5.72 -15.88
CA ARG A 205 -6.41 6.91 -15.06
C ARG A 205 -6.49 8.14 -15.98
N GLY A 206 -7.73 8.55 -16.28
CA GLY A 206 -8.05 9.61 -17.22
C GLY A 206 -8.23 10.99 -16.58
N THR A 207 -8.34 11.08 -15.27
CA THR A 207 -8.53 12.33 -14.55
C THR A 207 -7.18 12.96 -14.21
N ALA A 208 -7.04 14.25 -14.49
CA ALA A 208 -5.82 15.01 -14.21
C ALA A 208 -5.57 15.18 -12.70
N ALA A 209 -4.32 15.43 -12.33
CA ALA A 209 -3.86 15.64 -10.97
C ALA A 209 -4.08 14.44 -10.03
N ASN A 210 -3.90 13.24 -10.56
CA ASN A 210 -3.91 11.98 -9.82
C ASN A 210 -2.52 11.37 -9.77
N SER A 211 -2.27 10.56 -8.73
CA SER A 211 -1.03 9.80 -8.62
C SER A 211 -1.30 8.41 -8.02
N GLU A 212 -0.36 7.49 -8.21
CA GLU A 212 -0.41 6.21 -7.51
C GLU A 212 0.04 6.38 -6.05
N ILE A 213 1.10 7.15 -5.82
CA ILE A 213 1.63 7.46 -4.48
C ILE A 213 1.54 8.95 -4.24
N LEU A 214 0.82 9.34 -3.19
CA LEU A 214 0.81 10.71 -2.69
C LEU A 214 1.65 10.80 -1.41
N LEU A 215 2.68 11.64 -1.43
CA LEU A 215 3.53 11.91 -0.28
C LEU A 215 3.15 13.25 0.34
N SER A 216 2.87 13.27 1.63
CA SER A 216 2.46 14.49 2.34
C SER A 216 3.01 14.46 3.76
N GLY A 217 3.56 15.56 4.21
CA GLY A 217 4.01 15.72 5.59
C GLY A 217 2.89 16.03 6.58
N GLY A 218 1.65 16.21 6.09
CA GLY A 218 0.57 16.69 6.93
C GLY A 218 0.86 18.10 7.47
N ALA A 219 0.31 18.44 8.63
CA ALA A 219 0.44 19.77 9.21
C ALA A 219 1.78 20.01 9.94
N THR A 220 2.58 18.97 10.24
CA THR A 220 3.77 19.11 11.10
C THR A 220 4.76 17.96 10.85
N TYR A 221 5.89 18.23 10.19
CA TYR A 221 7.08 17.37 10.11
C TYR A 221 6.81 15.86 9.91
N GLY A 222 5.89 15.51 9.03
CA GLY A 222 5.57 14.13 8.67
C GLY A 222 6.24 13.65 7.38
N GLY A 223 5.96 12.44 6.97
CA GLY A 223 6.43 11.87 5.70
C GLY A 223 7.92 11.56 5.61
N ALA A 224 8.66 11.65 6.73
CA ALA A 224 10.11 11.57 6.76
C ALA A 224 10.64 10.13 6.73
N ARG A 225 11.77 9.92 6.04
CA ARG A 225 12.55 8.67 6.08
C ARG A 225 11.76 7.41 5.72
N ASN A 226 10.75 7.56 4.86
CA ASN A 226 10.04 6.42 4.31
C ASN A 226 10.90 5.75 3.23
N ILE A 227 10.82 4.43 3.14
CA ILE A 227 11.61 3.62 2.22
C ILE A 227 10.68 2.73 1.42
N PHE A 228 10.77 2.81 0.10
CA PHE A 228 10.20 1.89 -0.87
C PHE A 228 11.33 1.10 -1.49
N ARG A 229 11.35 -0.23 -1.35
CA ARG A 229 12.39 -1.06 -1.96
C ARG A 229 11.81 -2.26 -2.68
N ASN A 230 12.39 -2.58 -3.83
CA ASN A 230 11.95 -3.69 -4.66
C ASN A 230 10.46 -3.60 -5.04
N CYS A 231 9.90 -2.39 -5.12
CA CYS A 231 8.48 -2.19 -5.38
C CYS A 231 8.21 -2.04 -6.89
N TYR A 232 7.00 -2.43 -7.29
CA TYR A 232 6.44 -2.14 -8.61
C TYR A 232 5.35 -1.08 -8.44
N ILE A 233 5.51 0.05 -9.11
CA ILE A 233 4.50 1.11 -9.19
C ILE A 233 3.93 1.05 -10.61
N ILE A 234 2.68 0.65 -10.72
CA ILE A 234 2.05 0.36 -12.02
C ILE A 234 0.81 1.20 -12.22
N THR A 235 0.61 1.65 -13.44
CA THR A 235 -0.59 2.42 -13.82
C THR A 235 -0.96 2.18 -15.27
N TYR A 236 -2.18 2.57 -15.62
CA TYR A 236 -2.66 2.70 -17.00
C TYR A 236 -3.14 4.15 -17.17
N ALA A 237 -2.23 5.05 -17.54
CA ALA A 237 -2.56 6.46 -17.71
C ALA A 237 -3.27 6.72 -19.03
N GLU A 238 -4.41 7.41 -19.00
CA GLU A 238 -5.05 8.04 -20.15
C GLU A 238 -4.89 9.57 -20.12
N ALA A 239 -4.51 10.15 -18.97
CA ALA A 239 -4.14 11.56 -18.85
C ALA A 239 -2.61 11.71 -18.81
N ALA A 240 -2.06 12.58 -19.64
CA ALA A 240 -0.62 12.87 -19.63
C ALA A 240 -0.14 13.53 -18.32
N THR A 241 -1.05 14.10 -17.54
CA THR A 241 -0.81 14.75 -16.25
C THR A 241 -1.00 13.81 -15.06
N HIS A 242 -1.25 12.52 -15.27
CA HIS A 242 -1.15 11.50 -14.23
C HIS A 242 0.32 11.23 -13.88
N GLN A 243 0.64 10.93 -12.63
CA GLN A 243 2.00 10.66 -12.17
C GLN A 243 2.08 9.35 -11.37
N PHE A 244 3.29 8.79 -11.25
CA PHE A 244 3.52 7.70 -10.31
C PHE A 244 3.60 8.19 -8.87
N VAL A 245 4.28 9.32 -8.67
CA VAL A 245 4.50 9.91 -7.34
C VAL A 245 4.20 11.39 -7.37
N SER A 246 3.36 11.85 -6.46
CA SER A 246 3.17 13.28 -6.18
C SER A 246 3.62 13.62 -4.78
N LYS A 247 4.33 14.74 -4.63
CA LYS A 247 4.65 15.35 -3.35
C LYS A 247 3.76 16.57 -3.13
N ALA A 248 2.89 16.50 -2.12
CA ALA A 248 1.98 17.60 -1.82
C ALA A 248 2.70 18.88 -1.38
N ALA A 249 2.05 20.03 -1.54
CA ALA A 249 2.56 21.32 -1.12
C ALA A 249 2.81 21.44 0.40
N SER A 250 2.19 20.60 1.22
CA SER A 250 2.51 20.47 2.66
C SER A 250 3.92 19.91 2.91
N GLY A 251 4.56 19.41 1.83
CA GLY A 251 5.93 18.90 1.88
C GLY A 251 6.09 17.60 2.64
N ILE A 252 7.31 17.15 2.70
CA ILE A 252 7.77 16.05 3.56
C ILE A 252 8.97 16.55 4.35
N ASP A 253 9.21 16.02 5.55
CA ASP A 253 10.43 16.30 6.29
C ASP A 253 11.52 15.30 5.91
N ARG A 254 12.77 15.74 5.73
CA ARG A 254 13.94 14.90 5.43
C ARG A 254 13.90 14.31 4.01
N PHE A 255 13.76 12.98 3.89
CA PHE A 255 13.80 12.30 2.60
C PHE A 255 12.82 11.14 2.53
N VAL A 256 12.48 10.75 1.29
CA VAL A 256 11.89 9.46 0.95
C VAL A 256 12.79 8.77 -0.06
N LEU A 257 13.08 7.49 0.19
CA LEU A 257 13.95 6.68 -0.66
C LEU A 257 13.13 5.64 -1.43
N PHE A 258 13.31 5.64 -2.74
CA PHE A 258 12.92 4.55 -3.64
C PHE A 258 14.19 3.80 -4.04
N ASP A 259 14.34 2.52 -3.66
CA ASP A 259 15.53 1.68 -3.89
C ASP A 259 15.15 0.46 -4.73
N ASN A 260 15.73 0.33 -5.92
CA ASN A 260 15.47 -0.78 -6.84
C ASN A 260 13.98 -0.96 -7.17
N CYS A 261 13.27 0.15 -7.45
CA CYS A 261 11.85 0.14 -7.80
C CYS A 261 11.65 0.26 -9.31
N VAL A 262 10.53 -0.30 -9.79
CA VAL A 262 10.14 -0.24 -11.21
C VAL A 262 8.82 0.48 -11.34
N PHE A 263 8.81 1.51 -12.18
CA PHE A 263 7.65 2.36 -12.46
C PHE A 263 7.18 2.09 -13.87
N ILE A 264 5.95 1.57 -14.03
CA ILE A 264 5.43 1.13 -15.33
C ILE A 264 4.08 1.78 -15.61
N ASN A 265 4.03 2.56 -16.68
CA ASN A 265 2.78 2.97 -17.30
C ASN A 265 2.48 2.07 -18.51
N SER A 266 1.32 1.42 -18.51
CA SER A 266 0.92 0.41 -19.52
C SER A 266 0.44 1.04 -20.83
N ILE A 267 1.26 1.85 -21.47
CA ILE A 267 0.93 2.58 -22.72
C ILE A 267 0.59 1.66 -23.91
N LEU A 268 1.10 0.44 -23.92
CA LEU A 268 0.84 -0.50 -25.02
C LEU A 268 -0.61 -0.96 -25.10
N SER A 269 -1.39 -0.77 -24.07
CA SER A 269 -2.83 -1.08 -24.04
C SER A 269 -3.73 0.07 -24.50
N GLY A 270 -3.15 1.12 -25.12
CA GLY A 270 -3.87 2.32 -25.56
C GLY A 270 -3.77 3.48 -24.57
N GLY A 271 -2.93 3.35 -23.57
CA GLY A 271 -2.65 4.43 -22.61
C GLY A 271 -1.87 5.59 -23.25
N THR A 272 -1.80 6.67 -22.50
CA THR A 272 -1.07 7.89 -22.87
C THR A 272 0.28 7.89 -22.17
N THR A 273 1.34 8.31 -22.88
CA THR A 273 2.63 8.61 -22.25
C THR A 273 2.44 9.77 -21.28
N MET A 274 2.80 9.58 -20.02
CA MET A 274 2.75 10.62 -19.02
C MET A 274 3.82 11.68 -19.29
N SER A 275 3.50 12.95 -19.03
CA SER A 275 4.45 14.04 -19.21
C SER A 275 5.63 13.91 -18.25
N GLU A 276 5.35 13.48 -17.04
CA GLU A 276 6.34 13.31 -15.98
C GLU A 276 6.02 12.11 -15.09
N ALA A 277 7.04 11.53 -14.48
CA ALA A 277 6.89 10.42 -13.55
C ALA A 277 6.54 10.92 -12.14
N ILE A 278 7.06 12.09 -11.78
CA ILE A 278 7.02 12.65 -10.44
C ILE A 278 6.57 14.11 -10.54
N ASP A 279 5.57 14.45 -9.73
CA ASP A 279 5.15 15.83 -9.52
C ASP A 279 5.56 16.29 -8.12
N VAL A 280 6.34 17.36 -8.06
CA VAL A 280 6.75 18.00 -6.81
C VAL A 280 6.09 19.36 -6.73
N ALA A 281 5.07 19.51 -5.92
CA ALA A 281 4.41 20.78 -5.71
C ALA A 281 5.40 21.81 -5.17
N ALA A 282 5.52 22.94 -5.88
CA ALA A 282 6.43 24.00 -5.51
C ALA A 282 6.08 24.62 -4.13
N GLY A 283 7.11 24.98 -3.38
CA GLY A 283 6.96 25.79 -2.16
C GLY A 283 6.56 25.03 -0.91
N GLY A 284 6.66 23.71 -0.89
CA GLY A 284 6.41 22.91 0.31
C GLY A 284 7.35 23.30 1.47
N SER A 285 6.84 23.28 2.69
CA SER A 285 7.65 23.44 3.90
C SER A 285 7.18 22.41 4.94
N PRO A 286 8.07 21.55 5.43
CA PRO A 286 9.50 21.46 5.16
C PRO A 286 9.81 20.87 3.78
N ASN A 287 10.92 21.27 3.19
CA ASN A 287 11.39 20.81 1.89
C ASN A 287 12.30 19.58 2.06
N GLY A 288 11.70 18.42 2.27
CA GLY A 288 12.40 17.16 2.13
C GLY A 288 12.55 16.79 0.65
N PHE A 289 13.39 15.81 0.37
CA PHE A 289 13.74 15.41 -0.98
C PHE A 289 13.43 13.94 -1.25
N LEU A 290 13.25 13.62 -2.52
CA LEU A 290 13.02 12.27 -3.03
C LEU A 290 14.32 11.73 -3.59
N VAL A 291 14.66 10.49 -3.25
CA VAL A 291 15.84 9.79 -3.76
C VAL A 291 15.37 8.54 -4.51
N PHE A 292 15.70 8.46 -5.77
CA PHE A 292 15.47 7.28 -6.61
C PHE A 292 16.80 6.61 -6.90
N LYS A 293 17.04 5.46 -6.29
CA LYS A 293 18.28 4.70 -6.43
C LYS A 293 18.01 3.41 -7.21
N ASP A 294 18.75 3.21 -8.30
CA ASP A 294 18.65 2.02 -9.14
C ASP A 294 17.21 1.72 -9.63
N CYS A 295 16.41 2.78 -9.87
CA CYS A 295 15.03 2.66 -10.33
C CYS A 295 14.92 2.68 -11.85
N ALA A 296 13.85 2.07 -12.40
CA ALA A 296 13.52 2.10 -13.82
C ALA A 296 12.14 2.73 -14.05
N PHE A 297 12.03 3.57 -15.09
CA PHE A 297 10.79 4.26 -15.44
C PHE A 297 10.40 3.94 -16.88
N PHE A 298 9.14 3.57 -17.10
CA PHE A 298 8.58 3.23 -18.39
C PHE A 298 7.27 4.00 -18.66
N GLY A 299 7.11 4.49 -19.89
CA GLY A 299 5.89 5.15 -20.33
C GLY A 299 5.73 6.58 -19.83
N VAL A 300 6.85 7.29 -19.63
CA VAL A 300 6.92 8.71 -19.27
C VAL A 300 7.84 9.46 -20.24
N THR A 301 7.63 10.77 -20.36
CA THR A 301 8.50 11.65 -21.16
C THR A 301 9.69 12.11 -20.32
N ASP A 302 9.42 12.61 -19.12
CA ASP A 302 10.41 13.13 -18.18
C ASP A 302 10.25 12.47 -16.80
N ILE A 303 11.30 12.48 -16.00
CA ILE A 303 11.18 12.06 -14.59
C ILE A 303 10.49 13.17 -13.80
N GLU A 304 10.91 14.41 -14.01
CA GLU A 304 10.32 15.61 -13.44
C GLU A 304 10.41 16.74 -14.46
N ALA A 305 9.28 17.34 -14.85
CA ALA A 305 9.22 18.35 -15.91
C ALA A 305 9.61 19.76 -15.44
N ALA A 306 9.38 20.08 -14.20
CA ALA A 306 9.72 21.37 -13.63
C ALA A 306 10.93 21.20 -12.70
N ALA A 307 12.09 21.71 -13.11
CA ALA A 307 13.30 21.68 -12.29
C ALA A 307 13.05 22.39 -10.93
N VAL A 308 12.51 21.68 -9.97
CA VAL A 308 12.51 22.07 -8.56
C VAL A 308 13.86 21.64 -8.02
N SER A 309 14.85 22.53 -8.18
CA SER A 309 16.24 22.21 -7.88
C SER A 309 16.42 21.77 -6.43
N GLY A 310 16.95 20.56 -6.26
CA GLY A 310 17.31 20.00 -4.95
C GLY A 310 16.23 19.20 -4.25
N GLU A 311 15.11 18.87 -4.91
CA GLU A 311 14.06 18.03 -4.31
C GLU A 311 14.04 16.59 -4.85
N VAL A 312 14.57 16.33 -6.04
CA VAL A 312 14.64 14.99 -6.64
C VAL A 312 16.08 14.62 -6.96
N TYR A 313 16.53 13.48 -6.47
CA TYR A 313 17.87 12.93 -6.69
C TYR A 313 17.80 11.56 -7.33
N LEU A 314 18.51 11.38 -8.43
CA LEU A 314 18.65 10.11 -9.14
C LEU A 314 20.03 9.52 -8.90
N LEU A 315 20.10 8.32 -8.34
CA LEU A 315 21.34 7.59 -8.07
C LEU A 315 21.36 6.28 -8.86
N GLY A 316 22.52 5.96 -9.47
CA GLY A 316 22.66 4.74 -10.27
C GLY A 316 22.07 4.82 -11.68
N HIS A 317 21.52 5.95 -12.08
CA HIS A 317 21.03 6.19 -13.43
C HIS A 317 22.14 6.70 -14.34
N THR A 318 22.33 6.04 -15.49
CA THR A 318 23.11 6.62 -16.57
C THR A 318 22.17 7.58 -17.32
N ALA A 319 22.59 8.83 -17.52
CA ALA A 319 21.86 9.76 -18.37
C ALA A 319 21.79 9.15 -19.78
N VAL A 320 20.62 8.71 -20.20
CA VAL A 320 20.37 8.19 -21.54
C VAL A 320 19.56 9.23 -22.28
N ALA A 321 19.98 9.54 -23.49
CA ALA A 321 19.20 10.44 -24.36
C ALA A 321 17.77 9.89 -24.49
N ALA A 322 16.78 10.76 -24.40
CA ALA A 322 15.39 10.40 -24.47
C ALA A 322 15.09 9.60 -25.74
N ASP A 323 14.90 8.31 -25.59
CA ASP A 323 14.29 7.48 -26.61
C ASP A 323 12.89 7.09 -26.10
N ASN A 324 11.89 7.68 -26.71
CA ASN A 324 10.48 7.52 -26.35
C ASN A 324 9.98 6.07 -26.46
N SER A 325 10.74 5.16 -27.02
CA SER A 325 10.30 3.79 -27.25
C SER A 325 10.60 2.83 -26.09
N LEU A 326 11.48 3.18 -25.16
CA LEU A 326 11.92 2.26 -24.09
C LEU A 326 12.01 2.90 -22.69
N GLY A 327 11.47 4.09 -22.50
CA GLY A 327 11.32 4.68 -21.16
C GLY A 327 12.60 5.04 -20.42
N ALA A 328 13.68 5.28 -21.14
CA ALA A 328 14.87 5.88 -20.55
C ALA A 328 14.68 7.39 -20.48
N VAL A 329 14.72 7.94 -19.29
CA VAL A 329 14.45 9.35 -19.05
C VAL A 329 15.73 10.04 -18.62
N THR A 330 16.05 11.16 -19.28
CA THR A 330 17.08 12.06 -18.80
C THR A 330 16.52 12.91 -17.68
N ALA A 331 17.20 12.90 -16.53
CA ALA A 331 16.98 13.96 -15.57
C ALA A 331 17.26 15.31 -16.24
N ALA A 332 16.36 16.25 -16.12
CA ALA A 332 16.67 17.63 -16.51
C ALA A 332 17.85 18.11 -15.68
N ALA A 333 18.88 18.62 -16.34
CA ALA A 333 20.08 19.16 -15.71
C ALA A 333 19.80 20.50 -15.03
#